data_60862e2a31ba312c7c62c23f27ee20dc
#
_entry.id   60862e2a31ba312c7c62c23f27ee20dc
#
_cell.length_a   1.000
_cell.length_b   1.000
_cell.length_c   1.000
_cell.angle_alpha   90.00
_cell.angle_beta   90.00
_cell.angle_gamma   90.00
#
_symmetry.space_group_name_H-M   'P 1'
#
loop_
_entity.id
_entity.type
_entity.pdbx_description
1 polymer ?
#
loop_
_entity_poly.entity_id
_entity_poly.type
_entity_poly.pdbx_seq_one_letter_code
_entity_poly.pdbx_strand_id
1 'polypeptide(L)'
;MSTVLPSGPSPVVHHPLARAAAYLIGPRGLRGTERLRSEVAGKVVVITGASYGLGAATAELFAQAGAQVVLAARSLEQLRLVAAGIAEKGGEAAVYQLDLTSEESITEFTEAILHDFGEVDYLIHNAGKSLRRSIHLSYDRPKDVNATSGANYVGPMRLTLALLPGMRARGSGHIVNVSTVGVMFGAVPKWGFYLSSKAAFDIWMRAVGMEARGDGVTLTTFYAGLMHTRMSAPSRWMRLLPGQTPLDAAKVLARAVVDKPRTLTPVYGHPCAILAPVLRFPLEPILGFVYRRLGDTQASLARVTAGQSTTTRIDAPERIGVHAE
;
A
#
# COMPACT_ATOMS: atom_id res chain seq x y z
N MET A 1 -19.77 1.34 -34.13
CA MET A 1 -20.04 1.86 -32.78
C MET A 1 -18.71 1.98 -32.06
N SER A 2 -18.20 3.20 -31.94
CA SER A 2 -16.87 3.47 -31.38
C SER A 2 -16.97 3.48 -29.85
N THR A 3 -16.44 2.46 -29.19
CA THR A 3 -16.36 2.39 -27.73
C THR A 3 -15.26 3.33 -27.25
N VAL A 4 -15.70 4.51 -26.79
CA VAL A 4 -14.83 5.46 -26.08
C VAL A 4 -14.44 4.80 -24.75
N LEU A 5 -13.20 4.39 -24.63
CA LEU A 5 -12.59 4.01 -23.35
C LEU A 5 -12.70 5.20 -22.39
N PRO A 6 -13.14 5.00 -21.13
CA PRO A 6 -13.18 6.08 -20.16
C PRO A 6 -11.76 6.63 -19.99
N SER A 7 -11.58 7.90 -20.33
CA SER A 7 -10.33 8.63 -20.19
C SER A 7 -9.80 8.45 -18.78
N GLY A 8 -8.67 7.75 -18.65
CA GLY A 8 -7.91 7.70 -17.41
C GLY A 8 -7.61 9.14 -16.94
N PRO A 9 -7.35 9.37 -15.67
CA PRO A 9 -7.04 10.69 -15.16
C PRO A 9 -5.91 11.28 -15.99
N SER A 10 -6.12 12.48 -16.52
CA SER A 10 -5.17 13.23 -17.35
C SER A 10 -3.76 13.09 -16.81
N PRO A 11 -2.75 12.84 -17.67
CA PRO A 11 -1.37 12.72 -17.21
C PRO A 11 -1.02 13.98 -16.41
N VAL A 12 -0.61 13.78 -15.15
CA VAL A 12 -0.14 14.89 -14.32
C VAL A 12 1.11 15.42 -14.99
N VAL A 13 1.01 16.63 -15.56
CA VAL A 13 2.16 17.32 -16.17
C VAL A 13 3.14 17.63 -15.04
N HIS A 14 4.16 16.80 -14.90
CA HIS A 14 5.21 17.02 -13.92
C HIS A 14 6.13 18.13 -14.40
N HIS A 15 6.16 19.24 -13.67
CA HIS A 15 7.17 20.25 -13.88
C HIS A 15 8.56 19.59 -13.72
N PRO A 16 9.50 19.76 -14.67
CA PRO A 16 10.81 19.08 -14.63
C PRO A 16 11.58 19.30 -13.33
N LEU A 17 11.46 20.49 -12.71
CA LEU A 17 12.05 20.79 -11.41
C LEU A 17 11.44 19.96 -10.26
N ALA A 18 10.12 19.71 -10.28
CA ALA A 18 9.46 18.87 -9.28
C ALA A 18 9.90 17.40 -9.39
N ARG A 19 10.11 16.89 -10.62
CA ARG A 19 10.69 15.56 -10.84
C ARG A 19 12.13 15.47 -10.34
N ALA A 20 12.96 16.46 -10.67
CA ALA A 20 14.33 16.51 -10.19
C ALA A 20 14.39 16.54 -8.65
N ALA A 21 13.56 17.37 -8.01
CA ALA A 21 13.45 17.42 -6.55
C ALA A 21 12.99 16.07 -5.96
N ALA A 22 11.95 15.43 -6.54
CA ALA A 22 11.48 14.12 -6.11
C ALA A 22 12.57 13.04 -6.24
N TYR A 23 13.38 13.10 -7.29
CA TYR A 23 14.52 12.19 -7.48
C TYR A 23 15.65 12.43 -6.47
N LEU A 24 15.94 13.69 -6.14
CA LEU A 24 17.00 14.04 -5.17
C LEU A 24 16.64 13.67 -3.74
N ILE A 25 15.38 13.86 -3.34
CA ILE A 25 14.92 13.59 -1.97
C ILE A 25 14.39 12.17 -1.78
N GLY A 26 13.96 11.50 -2.85
CA GLY A 26 13.43 10.14 -2.83
C GLY A 26 14.53 9.07 -2.68
N PRO A 27 14.17 7.84 -2.28
CA PRO A 27 15.10 6.72 -2.34
C PRO A 27 15.44 6.42 -3.80
N ARG A 28 16.72 6.18 -4.06
CA ARG A 28 17.19 5.87 -5.42
C ARG A 28 16.71 4.50 -5.85
N GLY A 29 16.15 4.42 -7.05
CA GLY A 29 15.78 3.17 -7.70
C GLY A 29 16.98 2.41 -8.26
N LEU A 30 16.76 1.14 -8.59
CA LEU A 30 17.74 0.30 -9.29
C LEU A 30 18.05 0.92 -10.67
N ARG A 31 19.33 0.93 -11.05
CA ARG A 31 19.79 1.33 -12.38
C ARG A 31 19.99 0.09 -13.24
N GLY A 32 19.43 0.11 -14.43
CA GLY A 32 19.47 -1.05 -15.34
C GLY A 32 18.55 -2.18 -14.88
N THR A 33 18.38 -3.18 -15.72
CA THR A 33 17.51 -4.35 -15.46
C THR A 33 18.28 -5.64 -15.24
N GLU A 34 19.58 -5.68 -15.56
CA GLU A 34 20.38 -6.93 -15.48
C GLU A 34 20.46 -7.51 -14.07
N ARG A 35 20.70 -6.67 -13.05
CA ARG A 35 20.73 -7.12 -11.65
C ARG A 35 19.36 -7.62 -11.18
N LEU A 36 18.27 -7.01 -11.66
CA LEU A 36 16.94 -7.50 -11.36
C LEU A 36 16.70 -8.84 -12.05
N ARG A 37 17.08 -8.96 -13.33
CA ARG A 37 16.95 -10.21 -14.09
C ARG A 37 17.70 -11.36 -13.40
N SER A 38 18.96 -11.15 -12.99
CA SER A 38 19.75 -12.17 -12.31
C SER A 38 19.15 -12.61 -10.97
N GLU A 39 18.34 -11.75 -10.32
CA GLU A 39 17.71 -12.05 -9.04
C GLU A 39 16.35 -12.71 -9.18
N VAL A 40 15.54 -12.32 -10.19
CA VAL A 40 14.13 -12.72 -10.28
C VAL A 40 13.77 -13.61 -11.48
N ALA A 41 14.68 -13.85 -12.42
CA ALA A 41 14.36 -14.69 -13.58
C ALA A 41 13.95 -16.10 -13.13
N GLY A 42 12.77 -16.56 -13.59
CA GLY A 42 12.17 -17.84 -13.22
C GLY A 42 11.59 -17.89 -11.79
N LYS A 43 11.71 -16.82 -11.00
CA LYS A 43 11.22 -16.75 -9.63
C LYS A 43 9.77 -16.30 -9.56
N VAL A 44 9.03 -16.84 -8.59
CA VAL A 44 7.63 -16.50 -8.33
C VAL A 44 7.54 -15.23 -7.49
N VAL A 45 6.96 -14.16 -8.07
CA VAL A 45 6.80 -12.85 -7.46
C VAL A 45 5.34 -12.49 -7.30
N VAL A 46 4.82 -12.54 -6.08
CA VAL A 46 3.45 -12.15 -5.76
C VAL A 46 3.39 -10.65 -5.48
N ILE A 47 2.53 -9.92 -6.20
CA ILE A 47 2.32 -8.48 -6.04
C ILE A 47 0.87 -8.19 -5.69
N THR A 48 0.61 -7.76 -4.44
CA THR A 48 -0.73 -7.35 -4.03
C THR A 48 -1.04 -5.92 -4.50
N GLY A 49 -2.30 -5.65 -4.86
CA GLY A 49 -2.69 -4.34 -5.39
C GLY A 49 -2.10 -4.02 -6.76
N ALA A 50 -1.93 -5.04 -7.61
CA ALA A 50 -1.30 -4.96 -8.92
C ALA A 50 -2.18 -4.32 -10.01
N SER A 51 -3.43 -3.96 -9.72
CA SER A 51 -4.39 -3.45 -10.71
C SER A 51 -4.08 -2.04 -11.23
N TYR A 52 -3.31 -1.23 -10.51
CA TYR A 52 -3.01 0.16 -10.88
C TYR A 52 -1.68 0.66 -10.28
N GLY A 53 -1.19 1.77 -10.84
CA GLY A 53 -0.13 2.59 -10.25
C GLY A 53 1.16 1.84 -9.97
N LEU A 54 1.64 1.89 -8.72
CA LEU A 54 2.91 1.26 -8.35
C LEU A 54 2.90 -0.26 -8.57
N GLY A 55 1.82 -0.95 -8.18
CA GLY A 55 1.72 -2.41 -8.32
C GLY A 55 1.78 -2.85 -9.79
N ALA A 56 1.04 -2.18 -10.67
CA ALA A 56 1.05 -2.47 -12.10
C ALA A 56 2.43 -2.18 -12.72
N ALA A 57 3.04 -1.02 -12.40
CA ALA A 57 4.37 -0.66 -12.90
C ALA A 57 5.47 -1.61 -12.38
N THR A 58 5.32 -2.12 -11.16
CA THR A 58 6.24 -3.11 -10.58
C THR A 58 6.08 -4.45 -11.31
N ALA A 59 4.84 -4.90 -11.51
CA ALA A 59 4.55 -6.14 -12.21
C ALA A 59 5.15 -6.15 -13.63
N GLU A 60 4.97 -5.06 -14.38
CA GLU A 60 5.54 -4.90 -15.71
C GLU A 60 7.07 -4.97 -15.69
N LEU A 61 7.72 -4.25 -14.76
CA LEU A 61 9.17 -4.23 -14.64
C LEU A 61 9.75 -5.62 -14.28
N PHE A 62 9.08 -6.36 -13.40
CA PHE A 62 9.52 -7.68 -12.96
C PHE A 62 9.27 -8.75 -14.02
N ALA A 63 8.14 -8.69 -14.73
CA ALA A 63 7.87 -9.59 -15.85
C ALA A 63 8.88 -9.40 -16.99
N GLN A 64 9.25 -8.16 -17.32
CA GLN A 64 10.31 -7.88 -18.30
C GLN A 64 11.70 -8.38 -17.84
N ALA A 65 11.92 -8.53 -16.53
CA ALA A 65 13.11 -9.14 -15.98
C ALA A 65 13.05 -10.68 -15.93
N GLY A 66 11.97 -11.31 -16.43
CA GLY A 66 11.81 -12.76 -16.52
C GLY A 66 11.24 -13.43 -15.26
N ALA A 67 10.64 -12.65 -14.34
CA ALA A 67 9.93 -13.20 -13.19
C ALA A 67 8.59 -13.85 -13.61
N GLN A 68 8.17 -14.89 -12.91
CA GLN A 68 6.81 -15.41 -12.92
C GLN A 68 5.95 -14.54 -12.00
N VAL A 69 5.24 -13.57 -12.60
CA VAL A 69 4.53 -12.54 -11.82
C VAL A 69 3.11 -12.98 -11.52
N VAL A 70 2.73 -12.97 -10.25
CA VAL A 70 1.37 -13.20 -9.77
C VAL A 70 0.73 -11.85 -9.41
N LEU A 71 -0.24 -11.44 -10.21
CA LEU A 71 -1.01 -10.21 -10.04
C LEU A 71 -2.20 -10.47 -9.11
N ALA A 72 -2.24 -9.83 -7.96
CA ALA A 72 -3.30 -10.02 -6.99
C ALA A 72 -4.03 -8.70 -6.66
N ALA A 73 -5.35 -8.65 -6.88
CA ALA A 73 -6.23 -7.53 -6.48
C ALA A 73 -7.70 -7.94 -6.56
N ARG A 74 -8.62 -7.07 -6.09
CA ARG A 74 -10.06 -7.33 -6.09
C ARG A 74 -10.70 -7.35 -7.49
N SER A 75 -10.19 -6.56 -8.43
CA SER A 75 -10.76 -6.44 -9.77
C SER A 75 -9.98 -7.30 -10.77
N LEU A 76 -10.52 -8.45 -11.10
CA LEU A 76 -9.98 -9.34 -12.15
C LEU A 76 -9.90 -8.64 -13.50
N GLU A 77 -10.90 -7.84 -13.87
CA GLU A 77 -10.93 -7.09 -15.11
C GLU A 77 -9.69 -6.20 -15.27
N GLN A 78 -9.37 -5.42 -14.22
CA GLN A 78 -8.20 -4.54 -14.26
C GLN A 78 -6.87 -5.30 -14.24
N LEU A 79 -6.82 -6.45 -13.55
CA LEU A 79 -5.63 -7.30 -13.56
C LEU A 79 -5.41 -7.91 -14.95
N ARG A 80 -6.48 -8.33 -15.66
CA ARG A 80 -6.37 -8.83 -17.04
C ARG A 80 -5.85 -7.77 -18.00
N LEU A 81 -6.24 -6.50 -17.83
CA LEU A 81 -5.68 -5.39 -18.62
C LEU A 81 -4.18 -5.19 -18.35
N VAL A 82 -3.75 -5.32 -17.11
CA VAL A 82 -2.32 -5.25 -16.77
C VAL A 82 -1.57 -6.44 -17.34
N ALA A 83 -2.11 -7.65 -17.23
CA ALA A 83 -1.51 -8.87 -17.78
C ALA A 83 -1.39 -8.80 -19.32
N ALA A 84 -2.41 -8.29 -20.02
CA ALA A 84 -2.37 -8.07 -21.45
C ALA A 84 -1.23 -7.10 -21.85
N GLY A 85 -1.10 -5.96 -21.14
CA GLY A 85 -0.01 -5.02 -21.39
C GLY A 85 1.39 -5.58 -21.07
N ILE A 86 1.50 -6.53 -20.14
CA ILE A 86 2.73 -7.29 -19.89
C ILE A 86 3.02 -8.25 -21.06
N ALA A 87 2.00 -8.98 -21.53
CA ALA A 87 2.13 -9.93 -22.64
C ALA A 87 2.52 -9.24 -23.96
N GLU A 88 1.96 -8.06 -24.26
CA GLU A 88 2.34 -7.22 -25.40
C GLU A 88 3.83 -6.86 -25.41
N LYS A 89 4.49 -6.86 -24.24
CA LYS A 89 5.92 -6.58 -24.07
C LYS A 89 6.77 -7.84 -23.90
N GLY A 90 6.18 -9.02 -24.16
CA GLY A 90 6.86 -10.30 -24.11
C GLY A 90 7.09 -10.86 -22.70
N GLY A 91 6.40 -10.33 -21.68
CA GLY A 91 6.40 -10.87 -20.33
C GLY A 91 5.20 -11.78 -20.07
N GLU A 92 5.23 -12.48 -18.93
CA GLU A 92 4.13 -13.34 -18.48
C GLU A 92 3.64 -12.91 -17.09
N ALA A 93 2.32 -13.00 -16.86
CA ALA A 93 1.73 -12.73 -15.56
C ALA A 93 0.44 -13.53 -15.36
N ALA A 94 0.31 -14.17 -14.22
CA ALA A 94 -0.89 -14.85 -13.77
C ALA A 94 -1.79 -13.89 -12.97
N VAL A 95 -3.10 -14.07 -13.07
CA VAL A 95 -4.10 -13.15 -12.51
C VAL A 95 -4.96 -13.87 -11.48
N TYR A 96 -4.96 -13.36 -10.24
CA TYR A 96 -5.75 -13.92 -9.14
C TYR A 96 -6.56 -12.83 -8.43
N GLN A 97 -7.80 -13.17 -8.11
CA GLN A 97 -8.61 -12.30 -7.26
C GLN A 97 -8.16 -12.39 -5.81
N LEU A 98 -8.02 -11.24 -5.14
CA LEU A 98 -7.68 -11.17 -3.73
C LEU A 98 -8.33 -9.97 -3.06
N ASP A 99 -9.19 -10.23 -2.08
CA ASP A 99 -9.65 -9.21 -1.14
C ASP A 99 -8.99 -9.41 0.23
N LEU A 100 -8.03 -8.56 0.56
CA LEU A 100 -7.32 -8.59 1.84
C LEU A 100 -8.22 -8.30 3.06
N THR A 101 -9.48 -7.90 2.85
CA THR A 101 -10.44 -7.72 3.94
C THR A 101 -11.26 -8.99 4.24
N SER A 102 -11.16 -10.03 3.38
CA SER A 102 -11.78 -11.34 3.54
C SER A 102 -10.72 -12.40 3.86
N GLU A 103 -10.93 -13.13 4.95
CA GLU A 103 -10.10 -14.27 5.34
C GLU A 103 -10.23 -15.42 4.34
N GLU A 104 -11.46 -15.73 3.93
CA GLU A 104 -11.77 -16.72 2.91
C GLU A 104 -11.03 -16.44 1.61
N SER A 105 -11.11 -15.20 1.09
CA SER A 105 -10.39 -14.81 -0.13
C SER A 105 -8.87 -14.94 -0.02
N ILE A 106 -8.30 -14.73 1.18
CA ILE A 106 -6.86 -14.93 1.41
C ILE A 106 -6.51 -16.41 1.38
N THR A 107 -7.33 -17.27 1.99
CA THR A 107 -7.14 -18.71 2.01
C THR A 107 -7.22 -19.30 0.61
N GLU A 108 -8.31 -19.02 -0.13
CA GLU A 108 -8.48 -19.46 -1.53
C GLU A 108 -7.33 -19.00 -2.43
N PHE A 109 -6.93 -17.73 -2.30
CA PHE A 109 -5.80 -17.19 -3.05
C PHE A 109 -4.50 -17.94 -2.75
N THR A 110 -4.23 -18.19 -1.45
CA THR A 110 -2.97 -18.84 -1.03
C THR A 110 -2.93 -20.29 -1.53
N GLU A 111 -4.03 -21.03 -1.38
CA GLU A 111 -4.14 -22.40 -1.86
C GLU A 111 -3.95 -22.48 -3.37
N ALA A 112 -4.60 -21.57 -4.14
CA ALA A 112 -4.49 -21.54 -5.59
C ALA A 112 -3.06 -21.27 -6.06
N ILE A 113 -2.38 -20.26 -5.51
CA ILE A 113 -1.01 -19.94 -5.95
C ILE A 113 0.00 -21.01 -5.53
N LEU A 114 -0.18 -21.66 -4.38
CA LEU A 114 0.69 -22.75 -3.97
C LEU A 114 0.43 -24.03 -4.79
N HIS A 115 -0.81 -24.26 -5.21
CA HIS A 115 -1.14 -25.35 -6.15
C HIS A 115 -0.48 -25.12 -7.51
N ASP A 116 -0.56 -23.89 -8.06
CA ASP A 116 -0.16 -23.59 -9.43
C ASP A 116 1.37 -23.37 -9.57
N PHE A 117 2.01 -22.81 -8.55
CA PHE A 117 3.44 -22.46 -8.57
C PHE A 117 4.31 -23.26 -7.58
N GLY A 118 3.70 -23.98 -6.64
CA GLY A 118 4.41 -24.74 -5.61
C GLY A 118 5.03 -23.88 -4.52
N GLU A 119 5.63 -22.75 -4.89
CA GLU A 119 6.34 -21.87 -3.95
C GLU A 119 6.21 -20.39 -4.32
N VAL A 120 6.50 -19.51 -3.35
CA VAL A 120 6.58 -18.06 -3.56
C VAL A 120 7.95 -17.57 -3.09
N ASP A 121 8.74 -16.99 -3.98
CA ASP A 121 10.08 -16.46 -3.67
C ASP A 121 10.01 -15.04 -3.12
N TYR A 122 9.14 -14.21 -3.70
CA TYR A 122 8.99 -12.79 -3.36
C TYR A 122 7.54 -12.44 -3.11
N LEU A 123 7.27 -11.81 -1.98
CA LEU A 123 5.95 -11.27 -1.64
C LEU A 123 6.02 -9.75 -1.50
N ILE A 124 5.34 -9.02 -2.38
CA ILE A 124 5.29 -7.55 -2.37
C ILE A 124 3.93 -7.09 -1.86
N HIS A 125 3.88 -6.68 -0.60
CA HIS A 125 2.71 -6.05 0.01
C HIS A 125 2.58 -4.60 -0.47
N ASN A 126 2.01 -4.42 -1.65
CA ASN A 126 1.77 -3.09 -2.22
C ASN A 126 0.31 -2.65 -2.07
N ALA A 127 -0.63 -3.58 -1.93
CA ALA A 127 -2.03 -3.23 -1.70
C ALA A 127 -2.17 -2.30 -0.49
N GLY A 128 -3.10 -1.36 -0.60
CA GLY A 128 -3.41 -0.48 0.52
C GLY A 128 -4.60 0.43 0.24
N LYS A 129 -5.22 0.90 1.30
CA LYS A 129 -6.32 1.85 1.26
C LYS A 129 -5.94 3.12 2.00
N SER A 130 -5.85 4.23 1.27
CA SER A 130 -5.69 5.55 1.86
C SER A 130 -7.05 6.16 2.17
N LEU A 131 -7.22 6.63 3.39
CA LEU A 131 -8.40 7.35 3.83
C LEU A 131 -7.97 8.66 4.48
N ARG A 132 -8.37 9.78 3.87
CA ARG A 132 -8.21 11.12 4.43
C ARG A 132 -9.58 11.65 4.80
N ARG A 133 -9.88 11.67 6.10
CA ARG A 133 -11.17 12.12 6.63
C ARG A 133 -11.03 12.67 8.03
N SER A 134 -11.76 13.73 8.35
CA SER A 134 -11.88 14.26 9.71
C SER A 134 -12.62 13.26 10.60
N ILE A 135 -12.26 13.19 11.86
CA ILE A 135 -12.85 12.23 12.80
C ILE A 135 -14.36 12.44 12.96
N HIS A 136 -14.83 13.70 13.01
CA HIS A 136 -16.25 14.01 13.12
C HIS A 136 -17.12 13.55 11.92
N LEU A 137 -16.49 13.23 10.78
CA LEU A 137 -17.17 12.61 9.64
C LEU A 137 -17.10 11.07 9.65
N SER A 138 -16.64 10.47 10.76
CA SER A 138 -16.35 9.04 10.85
C SER A 138 -17.09 8.34 11.98
N TYR A 139 -17.83 9.06 12.83
CA TYR A 139 -18.51 8.50 14.00
C TYR A 139 -19.48 7.36 13.62
N ASP A 140 -20.28 7.56 12.60
CA ASP A 140 -21.27 6.57 12.13
C ASP A 140 -20.74 5.72 10.95
N ARG A 141 -19.42 5.48 10.90
CA ARG A 141 -18.78 4.81 9.76
C ARG A 141 -17.81 3.71 10.19
N PRO A 142 -18.29 2.65 10.88
CA PRO A 142 -17.43 1.53 11.31
C PRO A 142 -16.71 0.87 10.12
N LYS A 143 -17.31 0.92 8.92
CA LYS A 143 -16.67 0.43 7.68
C LYS A 143 -15.34 1.09 7.34
N ASP A 144 -15.08 2.31 7.80
CA ASP A 144 -13.80 3.00 7.53
C ASP A 144 -12.66 2.35 8.32
N VAL A 145 -12.93 1.94 9.56
CA VAL A 145 -11.99 1.17 10.40
C VAL A 145 -11.69 -0.17 9.73
N ASN A 146 -12.73 -0.98 9.48
CA ASN A 146 -12.57 -2.33 8.95
C ASN A 146 -11.88 -2.34 7.58
N ALA A 147 -12.25 -1.39 6.70
CA ALA A 147 -11.67 -1.32 5.37
C ALA A 147 -10.21 -0.86 5.34
N THR A 148 -9.78 0.00 6.29
CA THR A 148 -8.37 0.42 6.37
C THR A 148 -7.53 -0.60 7.14
N SER A 149 -8.01 -1.09 8.29
CA SER A 149 -7.32 -2.11 9.08
C SER A 149 -7.20 -3.43 8.31
N GLY A 150 -8.27 -3.88 7.66
CA GLY A 150 -8.27 -5.10 6.86
C GLY A 150 -7.27 -5.03 5.71
N ALA A 151 -7.35 -3.99 4.87
CA ALA A 151 -6.51 -3.88 3.70
C ALA A 151 -5.03 -3.54 3.98
N ASN A 152 -4.74 -2.80 5.07
CA ASN A 152 -3.39 -2.28 5.34
C ASN A 152 -2.63 -3.04 6.44
N TYR A 153 -3.32 -3.84 7.25
CA TYR A 153 -2.72 -4.53 8.40
C TYR A 153 -3.14 -6.00 8.50
N VAL A 154 -4.41 -6.29 8.82
CA VAL A 154 -4.86 -7.66 9.15
C VAL A 154 -4.72 -8.59 7.94
N GLY A 155 -5.16 -8.17 6.76
CA GLY A 155 -5.06 -8.97 5.55
C GLY A 155 -3.61 -9.25 5.11
N PRO A 156 -2.74 -8.22 4.99
CA PRO A 156 -1.33 -8.46 4.71
C PRO A 156 -0.63 -9.34 5.76
N MET A 157 -0.99 -9.20 7.04
CA MET A 157 -0.48 -10.07 8.11
C MET A 157 -0.89 -11.52 7.89
N ARG A 158 -2.19 -11.80 7.64
CA ARG A 158 -2.70 -13.15 7.34
C ARG A 158 -2.03 -13.76 6.11
N LEU A 159 -1.90 -13.00 5.04
CA LEU A 159 -1.23 -13.46 3.82
C LEU A 159 0.25 -13.78 4.07
N THR A 160 0.93 -12.97 4.88
CA THR A 160 2.32 -13.27 5.29
C THR A 160 2.38 -14.57 6.09
N LEU A 161 1.49 -14.75 7.08
CA LEU A 161 1.44 -15.97 7.90
C LEU A 161 1.16 -17.23 7.09
N ALA A 162 0.39 -17.13 6.01
CA ALA A 162 0.10 -18.25 5.13
C ALA A 162 1.29 -18.66 4.24
N LEU A 163 2.12 -17.69 3.80
CA LEU A 163 3.23 -17.95 2.88
C LEU A 163 4.59 -18.11 3.56
N LEU A 164 4.78 -17.48 4.72
CA LEU A 164 6.05 -17.49 5.46
C LEU A 164 6.55 -18.90 5.85
N PRO A 165 5.70 -19.86 6.28
CA PRO A 165 6.14 -21.19 6.61
C PRO A 165 6.90 -21.89 5.46
N GLY A 166 6.39 -21.80 4.22
CA GLY A 166 7.05 -22.35 3.05
C GLY A 166 8.42 -21.69 2.77
N MET A 167 8.51 -20.36 2.90
CA MET A 167 9.78 -19.63 2.76
C MET A 167 10.79 -20.07 3.82
N ARG A 168 10.37 -20.19 5.09
CA ARG A 168 11.26 -20.65 6.19
C ARG A 168 11.73 -22.08 5.99
N ALA A 169 10.83 -22.98 5.58
CA ALA A 169 11.19 -24.38 5.33
C ALA A 169 12.25 -24.54 4.23
N ARG A 170 12.24 -23.68 3.21
CA ARG A 170 13.24 -23.67 2.14
C ARG A 170 14.53 -22.91 2.51
N GLY A 171 14.54 -22.19 3.61
CA GLY A 171 15.65 -21.31 3.97
C GLY A 171 15.81 -20.11 3.03
N SER A 172 14.78 -19.72 2.28
CA SER A 172 14.84 -18.63 1.31
C SER A 172 13.49 -17.96 1.10
N GLY A 173 13.51 -16.65 0.96
CA GLY A 173 12.35 -15.83 0.67
C GLY A 173 12.63 -14.36 0.96
N HIS A 174 11.89 -13.48 0.27
CA HIS A 174 12.00 -12.06 0.55
C HIS A 174 10.62 -11.38 0.53
N ILE A 175 10.31 -10.63 1.59
CA ILE A 175 9.04 -9.94 1.72
C ILE A 175 9.28 -8.43 1.70
N VAL A 176 8.55 -7.72 0.85
CA VAL A 176 8.63 -6.26 0.75
C VAL A 176 7.32 -5.64 1.22
N ASN A 177 7.40 -4.78 2.23
CA ASN A 177 6.29 -3.96 2.69
C ASN A 177 6.35 -2.56 2.08
N VAL A 178 5.35 -2.20 1.26
CA VAL A 178 5.17 -0.82 0.82
C VAL A 178 4.40 -0.04 1.88
N SER A 179 5.14 0.65 2.72
CA SER A 179 4.63 1.55 3.76
C SER A 179 4.59 3.01 3.26
N THR A 180 4.54 3.94 4.15
CA THR A 180 4.58 5.38 3.83
C THR A 180 5.54 6.10 4.77
N VAL A 181 6.25 7.08 4.26
CA VAL A 181 7.07 7.96 5.11
C VAL A 181 6.24 8.66 6.19
N GLY A 182 4.92 8.76 5.99
CA GLY A 182 3.99 9.32 6.97
C GLY A 182 4.02 8.63 8.34
N VAL A 183 4.34 7.34 8.41
CA VAL A 183 4.49 6.63 9.70
C VAL A 183 5.74 7.07 10.48
N MET A 184 6.70 7.68 9.81
CA MET A 184 7.93 8.21 10.41
C MET A 184 7.76 9.62 10.99
N PHE A 185 6.73 10.36 10.56
CA PHE A 185 6.42 11.71 11.08
C PHE A 185 5.52 11.71 12.31
N GLY A 186 4.85 10.59 12.59
CA GLY A 186 3.87 10.52 13.66
C GLY A 186 2.44 10.87 13.21
N ALA A 187 1.63 11.42 14.14
CA ALA A 187 0.22 11.69 13.90
C ALA A 187 0.01 12.93 13.02
N VAL A 188 -0.84 12.79 12.00
CA VAL A 188 -1.28 13.89 11.14
C VAL A 188 -2.81 13.92 11.10
N PRO A 189 -3.47 15.06 11.42
CA PRO A 189 -4.92 15.18 11.37
C PRO A 189 -5.51 14.70 10.02
N LYS A 190 -6.68 14.10 10.06
CA LYS A 190 -7.42 13.49 8.92
C LYS A 190 -6.81 12.20 8.36
N TRP A 191 -5.60 11.79 8.77
CA TRP A 191 -4.93 10.58 8.29
C TRP A 191 -4.91 9.45 9.34
N GLY A 192 -5.62 9.60 10.48
CA GLY A 192 -5.57 8.67 11.60
C GLY A 192 -5.75 7.21 11.19
N PHE A 193 -6.84 6.85 10.53
CA PHE A 193 -7.11 5.47 10.10
C PHE A 193 -6.02 4.90 9.18
N TYR A 194 -5.52 5.72 8.25
CA TYR A 194 -4.50 5.29 7.31
C TYR A 194 -3.14 5.09 7.98
N LEU A 195 -2.67 6.09 8.72
CA LEU A 195 -1.35 6.04 9.33
C LEU A 195 -1.28 4.98 10.44
N SER A 196 -2.33 4.86 11.27
CA SER A 196 -2.37 3.83 12.33
C SER A 196 -2.33 2.42 11.73
N SER A 197 -3.11 2.14 10.68
CA SER A 197 -3.11 0.82 10.03
C SER A 197 -1.79 0.48 9.34
N LYS A 198 -1.14 1.47 8.69
CA LYS A 198 0.19 1.29 8.09
C LYS A 198 1.29 1.13 9.15
N ALA A 199 1.22 1.89 10.24
CA ALA A 199 2.18 1.78 11.35
C ALA A 199 2.07 0.43 12.07
N ALA A 200 0.85 -0.09 12.28
CA ALA A 200 0.64 -1.39 12.87
C ALA A 200 1.32 -2.50 12.06
N PHE A 201 1.12 -2.52 10.74
CA PHE A 201 1.76 -3.51 9.88
C PHE A 201 3.29 -3.33 9.82
N ASP A 202 3.78 -2.09 9.80
CA ASP A 202 5.21 -1.80 9.81
C ASP A 202 5.90 -2.33 11.08
N ILE A 203 5.30 -2.10 12.26
CA ILE A 203 5.84 -2.61 13.52
C ILE A 203 5.84 -4.14 13.52
N TRP A 204 4.74 -4.78 13.12
CA TRP A 204 4.63 -6.23 13.04
C TRP A 204 5.66 -6.82 12.07
N MET A 205 5.81 -6.26 10.88
CA MET A 205 6.79 -6.71 9.89
C MET A 205 8.24 -6.61 10.40
N ARG A 206 8.56 -5.58 11.19
CA ARG A 206 9.90 -5.46 11.79
C ARG A 206 10.17 -6.57 12.83
N ALA A 207 9.15 -6.94 13.62
CA ALA A 207 9.27 -8.07 14.56
C ALA A 207 9.47 -9.39 13.80
N VAL A 208 8.58 -9.69 12.84
CA VAL A 208 8.70 -10.90 11.98
C VAL A 208 10.04 -10.96 11.27
N GLY A 209 10.55 -9.81 10.77
CA GLY A 209 11.84 -9.76 10.10
C GLY A 209 13.04 -10.09 11.00
N MET A 210 12.94 -9.84 12.30
CA MET A 210 13.97 -10.29 13.26
C MET A 210 13.89 -11.80 13.50
N GLU A 211 12.69 -12.35 13.62
CA GLU A 211 12.45 -13.78 13.86
C GLU A 211 12.80 -14.63 12.64
N ALA A 212 12.37 -14.23 11.43
CA ALA A 212 12.52 -15.02 10.21
C ALA A 212 13.93 -14.96 9.58
N ARG A 213 14.75 -13.99 9.97
CA ARG A 213 16.09 -13.82 9.38
C ARG A 213 17.01 -15.01 9.63
N GLY A 214 16.92 -15.64 10.78
CA GLY A 214 17.66 -16.85 11.13
C GLY A 214 17.35 -18.04 10.23
N ASP A 215 16.14 -18.03 9.63
CA ASP A 215 15.65 -19.07 8.74
C ASP A 215 15.81 -18.68 7.25
N GLY A 216 16.70 -17.74 6.94
CA GLY A 216 17.01 -17.33 5.56
C GLY A 216 15.95 -16.43 4.89
N VAL A 217 14.90 -16.00 5.60
CA VAL A 217 13.87 -15.08 5.05
C VAL A 217 14.20 -13.65 5.43
N THR A 218 14.24 -12.77 4.43
CA THR A 218 14.57 -11.35 4.60
C THR A 218 13.37 -10.47 4.34
N LEU A 219 13.32 -9.31 5.02
CA LEU A 219 12.23 -8.35 4.90
C LEU A 219 12.78 -6.94 4.63
N THR A 220 12.15 -6.24 3.70
CA THR A 220 12.40 -4.82 3.40
C THR A 220 11.14 -4.00 3.58
N THR A 221 11.21 -2.89 4.32
CA THR A 221 10.15 -1.87 4.30
C THR A 221 10.56 -0.70 3.40
N PHE A 222 9.75 -0.43 2.39
CA PHE A 222 9.84 0.77 1.57
C PHE A 222 8.88 1.85 2.12
N TYR A 223 9.44 2.88 2.76
CA TYR A 223 8.69 4.05 3.20
C TYR A 223 8.51 5.01 2.03
N ALA A 224 7.45 4.80 1.28
CA ALA A 224 7.16 5.60 0.11
C ALA A 224 6.86 7.07 0.48
N GLY A 225 7.47 7.99 -0.23
CA GLY A 225 7.08 9.39 -0.23
C GLY A 225 5.81 9.63 -1.04
N LEU A 226 5.58 10.90 -1.42
CA LEU A 226 4.45 11.20 -2.28
C LEU A 226 4.64 10.53 -3.65
N MET A 227 3.61 9.81 -4.09
CA MET A 227 3.51 9.25 -5.43
C MET A 227 2.29 9.82 -6.15
N HIS A 228 2.48 10.25 -7.39
CA HIS A 228 1.39 10.72 -8.23
C HIS A 228 0.65 9.53 -8.86
N THR A 229 -0.32 9.03 -8.13
CA THR A 229 -1.15 7.89 -8.52
C THR A 229 -2.64 8.23 -8.37
N ARG A 230 -3.50 7.32 -8.79
CA ARG A 230 -4.95 7.41 -8.56
C ARG A 230 -5.30 7.57 -7.07
N MET A 231 -4.49 7.05 -6.16
CA MET A 231 -4.70 7.15 -4.71
C MET A 231 -4.50 8.58 -4.19
N SER A 232 -3.54 9.34 -4.73
CA SER A 232 -3.26 10.73 -4.34
C SER A 232 -4.12 11.76 -5.07
N ALA A 233 -4.75 11.39 -6.18
CA ALA A 233 -5.51 12.28 -7.05
C ALA A 233 -6.62 13.11 -6.36
N PRO A 234 -7.35 12.61 -5.33
CA PRO A 234 -8.37 13.40 -4.64
C PRO A 234 -7.82 14.63 -3.90
N SER A 235 -6.53 14.66 -3.59
CA SER A 235 -5.89 15.78 -2.88
C SER A 235 -5.18 16.70 -3.86
N ARG A 236 -5.90 17.67 -4.47
CA ARG A 236 -5.40 18.54 -5.54
C ARG A 236 -4.07 19.24 -5.22
N TRP A 237 -3.88 19.70 -3.97
CA TRP A 237 -2.66 20.37 -3.55
C TRP A 237 -1.42 19.46 -3.58
N MET A 238 -1.60 18.13 -3.45
CA MET A 238 -0.50 17.16 -3.57
C MET A 238 0.10 17.13 -4.97
N ARG A 239 -0.65 17.55 -6.00
CA ARG A 239 -0.15 17.61 -7.38
C ARG A 239 0.95 18.66 -7.58
N LEU A 240 1.00 19.65 -6.69
CA LEU A 240 1.99 20.73 -6.71
C LEU A 240 3.30 20.34 -5.99
N LEU A 241 3.28 19.27 -5.20
CA LEU A 241 4.44 18.81 -4.47
C LEU A 241 5.30 17.84 -5.30
N PRO A 242 6.62 17.81 -5.07
CA PRO A 242 7.49 16.80 -5.65
C PRO A 242 7.02 15.39 -5.29
N GLY A 243 6.82 14.54 -6.29
CA GLY A 243 6.36 13.17 -6.11
C GLY A 243 6.96 12.22 -7.14
N GLN A 244 7.16 10.98 -6.76
CA GLN A 244 7.67 9.93 -7.65
C GLN A 244 6.59 9.49 -8.63
N THR A 245 7.02 9.10 -9.84
CA THR A 245 6.15 8.36 -10.77
C THR A 245 6.01 6.91 -10.31
N PRO A 246 4.95 6.18 -10.73
CA PRO A 246 4.85 4.74 -10.49
C PRO A 246 6.08 3.95 -10.94
N LEU A 247 6.66 4.29 -12.09
CA LEU A 247 7.85 3.62 -12.61
C LEU A 247 9.10 3.91 -11.78
N ASP A 248 9.29 5.15 -11.32
CA ASP A 248 10.43 5.49 -10.45
C ASP A 248 10.34 4.73 -9.13
N ALA A 249 9.14 4.63 -8.54
CA ALA A 249 8.90 3.86 -7.33
C ALA A 249 9.01 2.34 -7.56
N ALA A 250 8.61 1.81 -8.74
CA ALA A 250 8.84 0.41 -9.11
C ALA A 250 10.34 0.07 -9.18
N LYS A 251 11.18 0.99 -9.67
CA LYS A 251 12.65 0.82 -9.63
C LYS A 251 13.20 0.80 -8.20
N VAL A 252 12.54 1.49 -7.25
CA VAL A 252 12.89 1.38 -5.82
C VAL A 252 12.52 0.00 -5.27
N LEU A 253 11.36 -0.56 -5.65
CA LEU A 253 10.99 -1.93 -5.29
C LEU A 253 11.92 -2.97 -5.94
N ALA A 254 12.36 -2.75 -7.18
CA ALA A 254 13.39 -3.58 -7.80
C ALA A 254 14.70 -3.57 -6.97
N ARG A 255 15.11 -2.39 -6.49
CA ARG A 255 16.25 -2.28 -5.57
C ARG A 255 16.00 -2.98 -4.23
N ALA A 256 14.77 -2.91 -3.69
CA ALA A 256 14.39 -3.62 -2.47
C ALA A 256 14.62 -5.14 -2.60
N VAL A 257 14.26 -5.71 -3.75
CA VAL A 257 14.43 -7.14 -4.05
C VAL A 257 15.88 -7.52 -4.29
N VAL A 258 16.64 -6.69 -5.03
CA VAL A 258 18.05 -7.00 -5.37
C VAL A 258 19.00 -6.80 -4.20
N ASP A 259 18.90 -5.66 -3.49
CA ASP A 259 19.84 -5.30 -2.42
C ASP A 259 19.38 -5.82 -1.04
N LYS A 260 18.11 -6.19 -0.88
CA LYS A 260 17.46 -6.67 0.35
C LYS A 260 17.80 -5.84 1.61
N PRO A 261 17.80 -4.48 1.53
CA PRO A 261 18.06 -3.64 2.69
C PRO A 261 16.90 -3.75 3.69
N ARG A 262 17.13 -3.48 4.97
CA ARG A 262 16.05 -3.46 5.95
C ARG A 262 15.01 -2.38 5.65
N THR A 263 15.48 -1.21 5.18
CA THR A 263 14.62 -0.05 4.90
C THR A 263 15.06 0.69 3.66
N LEU A 264 14.09 1.22 2.91
CA LEU A 264 14.28 2.23 1.87
C LEU A 264 13.36 3.40 2.17
N THR A 265 13.93 4.59 2.30
CA THR A 265 13.17 5.80 2.67
C THR A 265 13.74 7.02 1.96
N PRO A 266 12.95 8.08 1.75
CA PRO A 266 13.46 9.38 1.36
C PRO A 266 14.55 9.88 2.33
N VAL A 267 15.45 10.72 1.86
CA VAL A 267 16.60 11.20 2.65
C VAL A 267 16.18 11.88 3.98
N TYR A 268 14.99 12.47 4.01
CA TYR A 268 14.43 13.10 5.20
C TYR A 268 13.74 12.12 6.16
N GLY A 269 13.50 10.86 5.76
CA GLY A 269 12.74 9.90 6.55
C GLY A 269 13.38 9.59 7.90
N HIS A 270 14.64 9.16 7.91
CA HIS A 270 15.34 8.86 9.18
C HIS A 270 15.51 10.08 10.09
N PRO A 271 15.96 11.26 9.61
CA PRO A 271 15.94 12.48 10.43
C PRO A 271 14.57 12.77 11.04
N CYS A 272 13.50 12.67 10.26
CA CYS A 272 12.14 12.88 10.77
C CYS A 272 11.74 11.84 11.82
N ALA A 273 12.07 10.56 11.63
CA ALA A 273 11.77 9.53 12.62
C ALA A 273 12.45 9.77 13.97
N ILE A 274 13.66 10.34 13.98
CA ILE A 274 14.40 10.70 15.20
C ILE A 274 13.81 11.96 15.83
N LEU A 275 13.49 12.97 15.03
CA LEU A 275 13.03 14.28 15.53
C LEU A 275 11.53 14.30 15.87
N ALA A 276 10.71 13.49 15.22
CA ALA A 276 9.25 13.51 15.43
C ALA A 276 8.83 13.30 16.88
N PRO A 277 9.39 12.37 17.67
CA PRO A 277 9.06 12.22 19.09
C PRO A 277 9.40 13.46 19.92
N VAL A 278 10.50 14.13 19.63
CA VAL A 278 10.96 15.33 20.36
C VAL A 278 10.11 16.55 19.98
N LEU A 279 9.82 16.70 18.67
CA LEU A 279 9.06 17.82 18.14
C LEU A 279 7.54 17.66 18.31
N ARG A 280 7.08 16.52 18.78
CA ARG A 280 5.67 16.20 18.97
C ARG A 280 4.93 17.29 19.76
N PHE A 281 5.46 17.64 20.91
CA PHE A 281 4.81 18.60 21.83
C PHE A 281 4.59 19.98 21.22
N PRO A 282 5.58 20.64 20.57
CA PRO A 282 5.35 21.93 19.91
C PRO A 282 4.56 21.80 18.59
N LEU A 283 4.63 20.67 17.87
CA LEU A 283 3.95 20.53 16.59
C LEU A 283 2.46 20.18 16.72
N GLU A 284 2.05 19.40 17.71
CA GLU A 284 0.64 19.00 17.87
C GLU A 284 -0.33 20.21 17.98
N PRO A 285 -0.06 21.26 18.79
CA PRO A 285 -0.91 22.47 18.81
C PRO A 285 -0.99 23.18 17.46
N ILE A 286 0.14 23.27 16.75
CA ILE A 286 0.22 23.90 15.42
C ILE A 286 -0.61 23.08 14.40
N LEU A 287 -0.44 21.77 14.38
CA LEU A 287 -1.22 20.90 13.52
C LEU A 287 -2.71 20.94 13.85
N GLY A 288 -3.07 21.02 15.13
CA GLY A 288 -4.45 21.22 15.58
C GLY A 288 -5.03 22.54 15.12
N PHE A 289 -4.25 23.64 15.18
CA PHE A 289 -4.66 24.94 14.66
C PHE A 289 -4.87 24.90 13.13
N VAL A 290 -3.91 24.35 12.38
CA VAL A 290 -4.00 24.20 10.93
C VAL A 290 -5.20 23.32 10.54
N TYR A 291 -5.44 22.22 11.28
CA TYR A 291 -6.60 21.36 11.06
C TYR A 291 -7.92 22.14 11.17
N ARG A 292 -8.09 22.99 12.16
CA ARG A 292 -9.30 23.83 12.34
C ARG A 292 -9.52 24.84 11.21
N ARG A 293 -8.44 25.25 10.52
CA ARG A 293 -8.50 26.19 9.38
C ARG A 293 -8.72 25.49 8.04
N LEU A 294 -8.32 24.22 7.92
CA LEU A 294 -8.43 23.45 6.68
C LEU A 294 -9.73 22.64 6.68
N GLY A 295 -10.68 23.02 5.84
CA GLY A 295 -11.91 22.26 5.59
C GLY A 295 -11.70 20.83 5.10
N ASP A 296 -12.77 20.05 5.07
CA ASP A 296 -12.78 18.71 4.50
C ASP A 296 -12.83 18.73 2.97
N THR A 297 -12.38 17.66 2.33
CA THR A 297 -12.43 17.57 0.87
C THR A 297 -13.85 17.24 0.40
N GLN A 298 -14.23 17.72 -0.78
CA GLN A 298 -15.51 17.39 -1.40
C GLN A 298 -15.75 15.87 -1.46
N ALA A 299 -14.72 15.08 -1.74
CA ALA A 299 -14.79 13.61 -1.74
C ALA A 299 -15.08 13.02 -0.35
N SER A 300 -14.65 13.67 0.74
CA SER A 300 -14.97 13.26 2.12
C SER A 300 -16.43 13.60 2.45
N LEU A 301 -16.88 14.78 2.06
CA LEU A 301 -18.25 15.27 2.30
C LEU A 301 -19.29 14.49 1.49
N ALA A 302 -19.08 14.29 0.19
CA ALA A 302 -20.00 13.56 -0.68
C ALA A 302 -20.25 12.11 -0.24
N ARG A 303 -19.25 11.46 0.35
CA ARG A 303 -19.41 10.10 0.88
C ARG A 303 -20.19 10.03 2.19
N VAL A 304 -20.32 11.13 2.92
CA VAL A 304 -21.15 11.22 4.12
C VAL A 304 -22.62 11.31 3.76
N THR A 305 -22.97 12.18 2.82
CA THR A 305 -24.36 12.33 2.32
C THR A 305 -24.90 11.03 1.71
N ALA A 306 -24.10 10.28 0.97
CA ALA A 306 -24.50 8.97 0.43
C ALA A 306 -24.68 7.88 1.51
N GLY A 307 -24.11 8.04 2.69
CA GLY A 307 -24.22 7.07 3.82
C GLY A 307 -25.39 7.35 4.75
N GLN A 308 -25.89 8.58 4.80
CA GLN A 308 -27.02 8.97 5.67
C GLN A 308 -28.38 8.46 5.18
N SER A 309 -28.49 8.06 3.92
CA SER A 309 -29.74 7.51 3.36
C SER A 309 -30.04 6.05 3.75
N THR A 310 -29.16 5.38 4.53
CA THR A 310 -29.29 3.95 4.83
C THR A 310 -29.23 3.62 6.33
N THR A 311 -29.22 4.62 7.22
CA THR A 311 -29.19 4.32 8.67
C THR A 311 -30.60 4.29 9.21
N THR A 312 -31.18 3.10 9.34
CA THR A 312 -32.34 2.83 10.19
C THR A 312 -31.96 3.25 11.62
N ARG A 313 -32.71 4.16 12.22
CA ARG A 313 -32.56 4.52 13.63
C ARG A 313 -32.70 3.24 14.47
N ILE A 314 -31.68 2.93 15.23
CA ILE A 314 -31.80 1.98 16.33
C ILE A 314 -32.46 2.80 17.45
N ASP A 315 -33.65 2.42 17.84
CA ASP A 315 -34.33 3.04 18.98
C ASP A 315 -33.47 2.91 20.24
N ALA A 316 -33.43 3.98 21.02
CA ALA A 316 -32.64 4.00 22.24
C ALA A 316 -33.12 2.87 23.20
N PRO A 317 -32.16 2.16 23.86
CA PRO A 317 -32.56 1.13 24.81
C PRO A 317 -33.40 1.74 25.95
N GLU A 318 -34.57 1.14 26.21
CA GLU A 318 -35.43 1.48 27.30
C GLU A 318 -34.67 1.25 28.62
N ARG A 319 -34.52 2.31 29.42
CA ARG A 319 -33.93 2.17 30.77
C ARG A 319 -34.96 1.51 31.68
N ILE A 320 -34.79 0.23 31.93
CA ILE A 320 -35.54 -0.47 33.00
C ILE A 320 -35.00 0.04 34.34
N GLY A 321 -35.80 0.82 35.03
CA GLY A 321 -35.49 1.30 36.37
C GLY A 321 -35.53 0.11 37.34
N VAL A 322 -34.39 -0.11 38.03
CA VAL A 322 -34.35 -1.01 39.20
C VAL A 322 -34.97 -0.23 40.33
N HIS A 323 -36.22 -0.58 40.74
CA HIS A 323 -36.76 -0.14 41.98
C HIS A 323 -36.04 -0.95 43.09
N ALA A 324 -35.27 -0.24 43.93
CA ALA A 324 -34.79 -0.77 45.20
C ALA A 324 -35.97 -0.76 46.20
N GLU A 325 -36.29 -1.91 46.72
CA GLU A 325 -36.93 -2.06 48.03
C GLU A 325 -35.86 -2.31 49.12
#